data_2cf71b437f009684397b58afd969930f
#
_entry.id   2cf71b437f009684397b58afd969930f
#
_cell.length_a   1.000
_cell.length_b   1.000
_cell.length_c   1.000
_cell.angle_alpha   90.00
_cell.angle_beta   90.00
_cell.angle_gamma   90.00
#
_symmetry.space_group_name_H-M   'P 1'
#
loop_
_entity.id
_entity.type
_entity.pdbx_description
1 polymer ?
#
loop_
_entity_poly.entity_id
_entity_poly.type
_entity_poly.pdbx_seq_one_letter_code
_entity_poly.pdbx_strand_id
1 'polypeptide(L)'
;KMIRQIAHKKYGGKKNKILFRERDYHGTTIATLAAGGQHERNAQYGPFPQGFISVPHCLEYREAAQENLGQGETYGLRAANAIEDVILREGADTVGGLILEPVTAGGGVIVPPEGYWQRVQEICKKYDVLLMIDEVVCGLGRTGTWFGYQHYDVKPDIVTMAKGVASGYAAISLTVTTEEVFSLFKDTTDPMGYFRDISTFGGCTAGPAAALENMRIIEDE
;
A
#
# COMPACT_ATOMS: atom_id res chain seq x y z
N LYS A 1 -0.38 9.98 -4.87
CA LYS A 1 -0.72 10.90 -5.99
C LYS A 1 -1.55 10.18 -7.04
N MET A 2 -1.12 9.02 -7.55
CA MET A 2 -1.80 8.25 -8.60
C MET A 2 -3.27 7.99 -8.28
N ILE A 3 -3.60 7.44 -7.11
CA ILE A 3 -4.99 7.20 -6.69
C ILE A 3 -5.85 8.47 -6.79
N ARG A 4 -5.35 9.62 -6.35
CA ARG A 4 -6.10 10.89 -6.44
C ARG A 4 -6.30 11.37 -7.88
N GLN A 5 -5.32 11.13 -8.76
CA GLN A 5 -5.49 11.44 -10.18
C GLN A 5 -6.50 10.49 -10.84
N ILE A 6 -6.47 9.19 -10.48
CA ILE A 6 -7.49 8.23 -10.91
C ILE A 6 -8.87 8.64 -10.42
N ALA A 7 -8.98 9.05 -9.14
CA ALA A 7 -10.24 9.55 -8.59
C ALA A 7 -10.79 10.72 -9.39
N HIS A 8 -9.93 11.64 -9.82
CA HIS A 8 -10.34 12.76 -10.66
C HIS A 8 -10.79 12.31 -12.05
N LYS A 9 -10.02 11.44 -12.70
CA LYS A 9 -10.30 10.96 -14.06
C LYS A 9 -11.56 10.07 -14.14
N LYS A 10 -11.68 9.13 -13.21
CA LYS A 10 -12.70 8.05 -13.28
C LYS A 10 -13.96 8.36 -12.47
N TYR A 11 -13.84 9.17 -11.39
CA TYR A 11 -14.93 9.38 -10.42
C TYR A 11 -15.24 10.85 -10.11
N GLY A 12 -14.81 11.78 -11.00
CA GLY A 12 -15.06 13.21 -10.82
C GLY A 12 -14.50 13.79 -9.51
N GLY A 13 -13.41 13.20 -9.00
CA GLY A 13 -12.75 13.62 -7.75
C GLY A 13 -13.34 13.07 -6.46
N LYS A 14 -14.41 12.26 -6.52
CA LYS A 14 -15.09 11.75 -5.31
C LYS A 14 -14.24 10.76 -4.54
N LYS A 15 -13.68 9.73 -5.20
CA LYS A 15 -12.90 8.65 -4.57
C LYS A 15 -11.46 9.08 -4.22
N ASN A 16 -11.28 10.14 -3.44
CA ASN A 16 -9.97 10.71 -3.13
C ASN A 16 -9.41 10.34 -1.75
N LYS A 17 -10.20 9.65 -0.90
CA LYS A 17 -9.73 9.15 0.39
C LYS A 17 -8.85 7.92 0.21
N ILE A 18 -7.81 7.82 1.03
CA ILE A 18 -6.86 6.71 1.06
C ILE A 18 -6.84 6.15 2.47
N LEU A 19 -7.15 4.87 2.59
CA LEU A 19 -7.04 4.16 3.85
C LEU A 19 -5.62 3.65 4.06
N PHE A 20 -5.16 3.63 5.30
CA PHE A 20 -3.89 3.08 5.72
C PHE A 20 -4.04 2.33 7.06
N ARG A 21 -3.23 1.31 7.27
CA ARG A 21 -3.32 0.50 8.50
C ARG A 21 -2.49 1.12 9.62
N GLU A 22 -3.04 1.12 10.82
CA GLU A 22 -2.30 1.41 12.04
C GLU A 22 -1.03 0.57 12.12
N ARG A 23 0.06 1.18 12.60
CA ARG A 23 1.41 0.65 12.72
C ARG A 23 2.18 0.46 11.42
N ASP A 24 1.56 0.59 10.24
CA ASP A 24 2.27 0.62 8.96
C ASP A 24 3.03 1.95 8.76
N TYR A 25 4.07 1.93 7.93
CA TYR A 25 4.92 3.08 7.66
C TYR A 25 5.22 3.22 6.15
N HIS A 26 4.92 4.40 5.59
CA HIS A 26 4.99 4.62 4.15
C HIS A 26 5.91 5.78 3.72
N GLY A 27 6.66 6.35 4.63
CA GLY A 27 7.66 7.37 4.29
C GLY A 27 7.64 8.63 5.17
N THR A 28 8.50 9.59 4.85
CA THR A 28 8.79 10.77 5.68
C THR A 28 8.24 12.09 5.15
N THR A 29 7.65 12.12 3.95
CA THR A 29 6.99 13.34 3.46
C THR A 29 5.70 13.59 4.22
N ILE A 30 5.25 14.83 4.30
CA ILE A 30 4.01 15.20 5.01
C ILE A 30 2.82 14.33 4.55
N ALA A 31 2.71 14.04 3.26
CA ALA A 31 1.63 13.22 2.74
C ALA A 31 1.77 11.73 3.12
N THR A 32 2.98 11.17 3.15
CA THR A 32 3.21 9.78 3.57
C THR A 32 3.17 9.62 5.08
N LEU A 33 3.53 10.65 5.86
CA LEU A 33 3.30 10.69 7.29
C LEU A 33 1.80 10.71 7.61
N ALA A 34 0.99 11.42 6.82
CA ALA A 34 -0.47 11.40 6.94
C ALA A 34 -1.08 10.00 6.70
N ALA A 35 -0.41 9.15 5.90
CA ALA A 35 -0.75 7.75 5.68
C ALA A 35 -0.01 6.79 6.63
N GLY A 36 0.74 7.30 7.60
CA GLY A 36 1.53 6.49 8.54
C GLY A 36 0.75 6.16 9.80
N GLY A 37 0.72 4.87 10.16
CA GLY A 37 0.01 4.37 11.35
C GLY A 37 0.85 4.36 12.63
N GLN A 38 2.07 4.92 12.63
CA GLN A 38 2.97 4.99 13.79
C GLN A 38 2.89 6.40 14.40
N HIS A 39 2.10 6.54 15.46
CA HIS A 39 1.83 7.83 16.11
C HIS A 39 3.11 8.57 16.52
N GLU A 40 4.09 7.86 17.06
CA GLU A 40 5.37 8.39 17.49
C GLU A 40 6.19 9.04 16.37
N ARG A 41 5.91 8.69 15.10
CA ARG A 41 6.59 9.24 13.93
C ARG A 41 5.88 10.44 13.30
N ASN A 42 4.62 10.67 13.62
CA ASN A 42 3.84 11.73 12.99
C ASN A 42 3.30 12.79 13.95
N ALA A 43 3.30 12.55 15.26
CA ALA A 43 2.65 13.39 16.27
C ALA A 43 3.10 14.87 16.28
N GLN A 44 4.32 15.18 15.83
CA GLN A 44 4.87 16.53 15.88
C GLN A 44 4.87 17.27 14.52
N TYR A 45 4.30 16.68 13.46
CA TYR A 45 4.45 17.20 12.09
C TYR A 45 3.15 17.68 11.44
N GLY A 46 2.05 17.70 12.20
CA GLY A 46 0.78 18.23 11.70
C GLY A 46 0.78 19.76 11.49
N PRO A 47 -0.24 20.33 10.81
CA PRO A 47 -1.42 19.63 10.31
C PRO A 47 -1.17 18.82 9.05
N PHE A 48 -1.82 17.67 8.94
CA PHE A 48 -1.69 16.79 7.77
C PHE A 48 -2.76 17.09 6.71
N PRO A 49 -2.48 16.78 5.42
CA PRO A 49 -3.48 16.84 4.38
C PRO A 49 -4.63 15.90 4.67
N GLN A 50 -5.85 16.35 4.39
CA GLN A 50 -7.07 15.56 4.59
C GLN A 50 -7.19 14.39 3.61
N GLY A 51 -8.05 13.42 3.97
CA GLY A 51 -8.39 12.27 3.14
C GLY A 51 -7.47 11.05 3.34
N PHE A 52 -6.67 11.03 4.40
CA PHE A 52 -5.97 9.84 4.88
C PHE A 52 -6.67 9.33 6.13
N ILE A 53 -7.16 8.09 6.09
CA ILE A 53 -8.04 7.52 7.12
C ILE A 53 -7.40 6.24 7.65
N SER A 54 -7.25 6.16 8.97
CA SER A 54 -6.70 4.98 9.63
C SER A 54 -7.71 3.83 9.67
N VAL A 55 -7.22 2.61 9.45
CA VAL A 55 -7.92 1.37 9.75
C VAL A 55 -7.14 0.60 10.84
N PRO A 56 -7.81 -0.23 11.65
CA PRO A 56 -7.15 -0.98 12.72
C PRO A 56 -6.03 -1.89 12.21
N HIS A 57 -5.03 -2.12 13.06
CA HIS A 57 -3.98 -3.12 12.80
C HIS A 57 -4.52 -4.55 12.92
N CYS A 58 -3.70 -5.53 12.50
CA CYS A 58 -4.05 -6.95 12.54
C CYS A 58 -3.15 -7.77 13.49
N LEU A 59 -2.73 -7.17 14.61
CA LEU A 59 -1.86 -7.83 15.60
C LEU A 59 -2.65 -8.80 16.47
N GLU A 60 -2.77 -10.05 16.03
CA GLU A 60 -3.51 -11.10 16.72
C GLU A 60 -2.98 -11.40 18.13
N TYR A 61 -1.67 -11.39 18.32
CA TYR A 61 -1.03 -11.76 19.58
C TYR A 61 -1.57 -11.03 20.83
N ARG A 62 -1.97 -9.77 20.68
CA ARG A 62 -2.49 -8.96 21.78
C ARG A 62 -4.01 -8.90 21.83
N GLU A 63 -4.64 -8.94 20.70
CA GLU A 63 -6.06 -8.61 20.54
C GLU A 63 -6.94 -9.87 20.60
N ALA A 64 -6.53 -10.99 20.01
CA ALA A 64 -7.33 -12.21 19.95
C ALA A 64 -7.66 -12.79 21.35
N ALA A 65 -6.78 -12.58 22.33
CA ALA A 65 -7.01 -13.02 23.72
C ALA A 65 -8.06 -12.17 24.47
N GLN A 66 -8.37 -10.97 23.97
CA GLN A 66 -9.29 -10.02 24.59
C GLN A 66 -10.65 -9.98 23.92
N GLU A 67 -10.79 -10.61 22.76
CA GLU A 67 -12.00 -10.58 21.95
C GLU A 67 -12.78 -11.90 22.00
N ASN A 68 -14.07 -11.79 22.27
CA ASN A 68 -15.01 -12.90 22.05
C ASN A 68 -15.29 -13.03 20.54
N LEU A 69 -14.55 -13.88 19.85
CA LEU A 69 -14.81 -14.22 18.46
C LEU A 69 -16.13 -14.97 18.33
N GLY A 70 -16.95 -14.61 17.35
CA GLY A 70 -18.17 -15.31 17.01
C GLY A 70 -17.88 -16.74 16.50
N GLN A 71 -18.91 -17.60 16.45
CA GLN A 71 -18.76 -18.97 15.96
C GLN A 71 -18.32 -18.94 14.48
N GLY A 72 -17.15 -19.52 14.17
CA GLY A 72 -16.56 -19.56 12.83
C GLY A 72 -15.84 -18.27 12.40
N GLU A 73 -15.74 -17.28 13.29
CA GLU A 73 -14.96 -16.06 13.03
C GLU A 73 -13.51 -16.27 13.48
N THR A 74 -12.56 -15.91 12.62
CA THR A 74 -11.14 -15.81 12.98
C THR A 74 -10.78 -14.35 13.25
N TYR A 75 -9.72 -14.11 14.03
CA TYR A 75 -9.22 -12.75 14.23
C TYR A 75 -8.84 -12.07 12.90
N GLY A 76 -8.29 -12.83 11.94
CA GLY A 76 -7.96 -12.31 10.61
C GLY A 76 -9.18 -11.77 9.87
N LEU A 77 -10.30 -12.50 9.88
CA LEU A 77 -11.55 -12.04 9.27
C LEU A 77 -12.10 -10.80 9.96
N ARG A 78 -12.08 -10.76 11.30
CA ARG A 78 -12.54 -9.60 12.07
C ARG A 78 -11.70 -8.37 11.78
N ALA A 79 -10.38 -8.48 11.81
CA ALA A 79 -9.47 -7.37 11.50
C ALA A 79 -9.64 -6.85 10.07
N ALA A 80 -9.89 -7.73 9.11
CA ALA A 80 -10.20 -7.33 7.74
C ALA A 80 -11.59 -6.68 7.62
N ASN A 81 -12.62 -7.21 8.28
CA ASN A 81 -13.97 -6.62 8.29
C ASN A 81 -13.98 -5.21 8.89
N ALA A 82 -13.12 -4.91 9.86
CA ALA A 82 -12.98 -3.55 10.37
C ALA A 82 -12.58 -2.53 9.28
N ILE A 83 -11.89 -2.96 8.22
CA ILE A 83 -11.62 -2.12 7.04
C ILE A 83 -12.92 -1.83 6.29
N GLU A 84 -13.79 -2.82 6.13
CA GLU A 84 -15.11 -2.64 5.50
C GLU A 84 -15.96 -1.64 6.28
N ASP A 85 -15.99 -1.74 7.60
CA ASP A 85 -16.72 -0.80 8.47
C ASP A 85 -16.22 0.64 8.28
N VAL A 86 -14.92 0.83 8.15
CA VAL A 86 -14.33 2.16 7.87
C VAL A 86 -14.75 2.66 6.49
N ILE A 87 -14.72 1.81 5.45
CA ILE A 87 -15.16 2.18 4.10
C ILE A 87 -16.62 2.65 4.12
N LEU A 88 -17.50 1.91 4.81
CA LEU A 88 -18.91 2.24 4.91
C LEU A 88 -19.13 3.54 5.70
N ARG A 89 -18.44 3.73 6.81
CA ARG A 89 -18.49 4.94 7.62
C ARG A 89 -18.03 6.18 6.84
N GLU A 90 -16.97 6.06 6.06
CA GLU A 90 -16.42 7.18 5.27
C GLU A 90 -17.21 7.46 3.99
N GLY A 91 -18.09 6.56 3.60
CA GLY A 91 -18.81 6.56 2.33
C GLY A 91 -18.02 5.83 1.24
N ALA A 92 -18.53 4.68 0.80
CA ALA A 92 -17.84 3.81 -0.16
C ALA A 92 -17.51 4.49 -1.50
N ASP A 93 -18.30 5.48 -1.90
CA ASP A 93 -18.10 6.31 -3.10
C ASP A 93 -17.01 7.38 -2.92
N THR A 94 -16.42 7.52 -1.72
CA THR A 94 -15.36 8.49 -1.42
C THR A 94 -13.97 7.85 -1.21
N VAL A 95 -13.92 6.53 -0.99
CA VAL A 95 -12.67 5.79 -0.74
C VAL A 95 -12.12 5.27 -2.05
N GLY A 96 -10.91 5.73 -2.43
CA GLY A 96 -10.27 5.40 -3.70
C GLY A 96 -9.14 4.38 -3.60
N GLY A 97 -8.54 4.20 -2.42
CA GLY A 97 -7.45 3.25 -2.25
C GLY A 97 -7.18 2.86 -0.81
N LEU A 98 -6.54 1.72 -0.66
CA LEU A 98 -6.04 1.17 0.61
C LEU A 98 -4.56 0.83 0.43
N ILE A 99 -3.69 1.36 1.30
CA ILE A 99 -2.26 1.03 1.30
C ILE A 99 -1.92 0.21 2.54
N LEU A 100 -1.22 -0.92 2.34
CA LEU A 100 -0.81 -1.85 3.39
C LEU A 100 0.59 -2.40 3.12
N GLU A 101 1.38 -2.64 4.18
CA GLU A 101 2.56 -3.50 4.10
C GLU A 101 2.11 -4.99 4.13
N PRO A 102 2.73 -5.91 3.37
CA PRO A 102 2.41 -7.35 3.45
C PRO A 102 2.57 -7.90 4.86
N VAL A 103 3.66 -7.56 5.50
CA VAL A 103 3.95 -7.71 6.92
C VAL A 103 4.33 -6.32 7.42
N THR A 104 3.66 -5.82 8.45
CA THR A 104 4.01 -4.52 9.05
C THR A 104 5.42 -4.58 9.62
N ALA A 105 6.41 -4.04 8.94
CA ALA A 105 7.81 -4.21 9.35
C ALA A 105 8.16 -3.33 10.55
N GLY A 106 8.20 -2.01 10.36
CA GLY A 106 8.62 -1.04 11.38
C GLY A 106 7.68 -0.93 12.58
N GLY A 107 6.44 -1.34 12.43
CA GLY A 107 5.43 -1.29 13.49
C GLY A 107 5.44 -2.49 14.45
N GLY A 108 6.37 -3.45 14.28
CA GLY A 108 6.53 -4.56 15.21
C GLY A 108 6.57 -5.94 14.56
N VAL A 109 6.87 -6.04 13.28
CA VAL A 109 6.89 -7.28 12.49
C VAL A 109 5.56 -8.04 12.65
N ILE A 110 4.45 -7.34 12.33
CA ILE A 110 3.11 -7.90 12.44
C ILE A 110 2.82 -8.72 11.19
N VAL A 111 2.80 -10.03 11.34
CA VAL A 111 2.37 -10.97 10.30
C VAL A 111 0.85 -11.02 10.32
N PRO A 112 0.18 -10.72 9.19
CA PRO A 112 -1.27 -10.79 9.12
C PRO A 112 -1.77 -12.22 9.37
N PRO A 113 -2.82 -12.41 10.21
CA PRO A 113 -3.35 -13.72 10.50
C PRO A 113 -4.08 -14.33 9.31
N GLU A 114 -4.33 -15.63 9.39
CA GLU A 114 -5.01 -16.40 8.34
C GLU A 114 -6.37 -15.80 7.98
N GLY A 115 -6.66 -15.74 6.67
CA GLY A 115 -7.90 -15.19 6.13
C GLY A 115 -7.92 -13.66 5.98
N TYR A 116 -6.98 -12.94 6.62
CA TYR A 116 -6.95 -11.48 6.55
C TYR A 116 -6.84 -10.95 5.11
N TRP A 117 -5.82 -11.39 4.38
CA TRP A 117 -5.52 -10.86 3.05
C TRP A 117 -6.57 -11.21 2.00
N GLN A 118 -7.11 -12.43 2.04
CA GLN A 118 -8.19 -12.86 1.15
C GLN A 118 -9.40 -11.95 1.33
N ARG A 119 -9.76 -11.69 2.61
CA ARG A 119 -10.89 -10.81 2.94
C ARG A 119 -10.63 -9.36 2.54
N VAL A 120 -9.44 -8.84 2.75
CA VAL A 120 -9.04 -7.49 2.29
C VAL A 120 -9.23 -7.35 0.78
N GLN A 121 -8.77 -8.33 -0.01
CA GLN A 121 -8.92 -8.31 -1.46
C GLN A 121 -10.40 -8.35 -1.89
N GLU A 122 -11.24 -9.16 -1.24
CA GLU A 122 -12.68 -9.19 -1.49
C GLU A 122 -13.33 -7.83 -1.22
N ILE A 123 -13.00 -7.18 -0.11
CA ILE A 123 -13.51 -5.86 0.27
C ILE A 123 -13.09 -4.83 -0.77
N CYS A 124 -11.82 -4.78 -1.15
CA CYS A 124 -11.31 -3.85 -2.16
C CYS A 124 -12.06 -4.01 -3.48
N LYS A 125 -12.26 -5.26 -3.93
CA LYS A 125 -13.02 -5.56 -5.16
C LYS A 125 -14.50 -5.16 -5.05
N LYS A 126 -15.13 -5.44 -3.91
CA LYS A 126 -16.56 -5.14 -3.66
C LYS A 126 -16.85 -3.64 -3.76
N TYR A 127 -15.95 -2.80 -3.27
CA TYR A 127 -16.14 -1.35 -3.19
C TYR A 127 -15.37 -0.56 -4.26
N ASP A 128 -14.74 -1.25 -5.22
CA ASP A 128 -13.91 -0.61 -6.26
C ASP A 128 -12.86 0.32 -5.61
N VAL A 129 -12.11 -0.22 -4.64
CA VAL A 129 -11.01 0.42 -3.92
C VAL A 129 -9.70 -0.18 -4.42
N LEU A 130 -8.78 0.66 -4.91
CA LEU A 130 -7.47 0.20 -5.38
C LEU A 130 -6.63 -0.32 -4.23
N LEU A 131 -6.17 -1.57 -4.34
CA LEU A 131 -5.26 -2.18 -3.37
C LEU A 131 -3.81 -1.84 -3.71
N MET A 132 -3.18 -1.06 -2.85
CA MET A 132 -1.76 -0.73 -2.96
C MET A 132 -0.98 -1.49 -1.89
N ILE A 133 0.03 -2.24 -2.32
CA ILE A 133 0.95 -2.97 -1.44
C ILE A 133 2.29 -2.25 -1.37
N ASP A 134 2.73 -1.98 -0.15
CA ASP A 134 4.04 -1.40 0.13
C ASP A 134 5.07 -2.51 0.38
N GLU A 135 5.84 -2.83 -0.65
CA GLU A 135 6.91 -3.83 -0.64
C GLU A 135 8.30 -3.24 -0.33
N VAL A 136 8.35 -2.02 0.17
CA VAL A 136 9.61 -1.32 0.46
C VAL A 136 10.50 -2.09 1.43
N VAL A 137 9.92 -2.85 2.36
CA VAL A 137 10.67 -3.73 3.29
C VAL A 137 10.55 -5.20 2.91
N CYS A 138 9.35 -5.66 2.57
CA CYS A 138 9.06 -7.09 2.37
C CYS A 138 9.53 -7.63 1.03
N GLY A 139 9.67 -6.77 0.01
CA GLY A 139 10.03 -7.18 -1.34
C GLY A 139 11.50 -7.55 -1.54
N LEU A 140 11.78 -8.01 -2.76
CA LEU A 140 13.12 -8.36 -3.23
C LEU A 140 13.83 -9.42 -2.36
N GLY A 141 13.14 -10.54 -2.12
CA GLY A 141 13.69 -11.71 -1.43
C GLY A 141 13.62 -11.64 0.11
N ARG A 142 13.21 -10.51 0.72
CA ARG A 142 13.22 -10.34 2.18
C ARG A 142 12.43 -11.41 2.94
N THR A 143 11.35 -11.90 2.36
CA THR A 143 10.45 -12.89 2.97
C THR A 143 10.61 -14.30 2.36
N GLY A 144 11.62 -14.51 1.51
CA GLY A 144 11.86 -15.78 0.83
C GLY A 144 11.14 -15.93 -0.52
N THR A 145 10.40 -14.90 -0.94
CA THR A 145 9.78 -14.78 -2.26
C THR A 145 10.15 -13.42 -2.86
N TRP A 146 9.94 -13.21 -4.16
CA TRP A 146 10.18 -11.91 -4.79
C TRP A 146 9.44 -10.79 -4.08
N PHE A 147 8.19 -11.03 -3.67
CA PHE A 147 7.33 -10.07 -2.98
C PHE A 147 6.59 -10.71 -1.81
N GLY A 148 6.47 -9.99 -0.71
CA GLY A 148 5.79 -10.47 0.49
C GLY A 148 4.33 -10.82 0.26
N TYR A 149 3.60 -10.11 -0.63
CA TYR A 149 2.21 -10.41 -0.92
C TYR A 149 2.00 -11.79 -1.58
N GLN A 150 3.04 -12.38 -2.18
CA GLN A 150 2.96 -13.70 -2.82
C GLN A 150 2.65 -14.83 -1.82
N HIS A 151 2.99 -14.65 -0.54
CA HIS A 151 2.63 -15.60 0.51
C HIS A 151 1.11 -15.71 0.75
N TYR A 152 0.34 -14.73 0.27
CA TYR A 152 -1.09 -14.60 0.56
C TYR A 152 -1.98 -14.73 -0.67
N ASP A 153 -1.42 -15.01 -1.83
CA ASP A 153 -2.14 -15.07 -3.13
C ASP A 153 -2.97 -13.80 -3.43
N VAL A 154 -2.42 -12.63 -3.07
CA VAL A 154 -3.05 -11.33 -3.29
C VAL A 154 -2.61 -10.76 -4.63
N LYS A 155 -3.52 -10.07 -5.32
CA LYS A 155 -3.27 -9.38 -6.60
C LYS A 155 -3.44 -7.87 -6.40
N PRO A 156 -2.36 -7.15 -6.11
CA PRO A 156 -2.44 -5.70 -5.94
C PRO A 156 -2.61 -4.96 -7.27
N ASP A 157 -3.28 -3.81 -7.22
CA ASP A 157 -3.37 -2.88 -8.35
C ASP A 157 -2.11 -2.03 -8.49
N ILE A 158 -1.47 -1.71 -7.36
CA ILE A 158 -0.28 -0.87 -7.28
C ILE A 158 0.69 -1.49 -6.27
N VAL A 159 1.97 -1.55 -6.62
CA VAL A 159 3.06 -1.98 -5.74
C VAL A 159 4.11 -0.88 -5.65
N THR A 160 4.54 -0.55 -4.43
CA THR A 160 5.65 0.37 -4.21
C THR A 160 6.87 -0.38 -3.67
N MET A 161 8.05 -0.05 -4.18
CA MET A 161 9.32 -0.69 -3.81
C MET A 161 10.42 0.35 -3.65
N ALA A 162 11.38 0.04 -2.79
CA ALA A 162 12.62 0.81 -2.61
C ALA A 162 13.66 -0.11 -1.92
N LYS A 163 14.60 0.45 -1.18
CA LYS A 163 15.59 -0.25 -0.33
C LYS A 163 16.23 -1.46 -1.03
N GLY A 164 15.66 -2.65 -0.84
CA GLY A 164 16.15 -3.91 -1.42
C GLY A 164 16.24 -3.91 -2.94
N VAL A 165 15.55 -3.02 -3.64
CA VAL A 165 15.60 -2.92 -5.11
C VAL A 165 17.03 -2.76 -5.64
N ALA A 166 17.83 -1.90 -5.02
CA ALA A 166 19.24 -1.69 -5.39
C ALA A 166 20.21 -2.08 -4.27
N SER A 167 19.77 -2.86 -3.28
CA SER A 167 20.59 -3.41 -2.18
C SER A 167 21.45 -2.37 -1.42
N GLY A 168 21.00 -1.10 -1.40
CA GLY A 168 21.71 0.01 -0.76
C GLY A 168 22.81 0.68 -1.61
N TYR A 169 23.10 0.17 -2.80
CA TYR A 169 24.12 0.73 -3.68
C TYR A 169 23.70 2.00 -4.40
N ALA A 170 22.41 2.19 -4.63
CA ALA A 170 21.86 3.41 -5.23
C ALA A 170 20.49 3.76 -4.61
N ALA A 171 20.21 5.07 -4.53
CA ALA A 171 18.90 5.55 -4.14
C ALA A 171 17.92 5.40 -5.31
N ILE A 172 16.93 4.52 -5.15
CA ILE A 172 15.87 4.29 -6.13
C ILE A 172 14.58 3.90 -5.44
N SER A 173 13.46 4.29 -6.03
CA SER A 173 12.14 3.77 -5.68
C SER A 173 11.34 3.50 -6.94
N LEU A 174 10.47 2.53 -6.89
CA LEU A 174 9.61 2.11 -8.00
C LEU A 174 8.15 2.15 -7.57
N THR A 175 7.29 2.50 -8.51
CA THR A 175 5.84 2.28 -8.41
C THR A 175 5.43 1.49 -9.64
N VAL A 176 4.92 0.29 -9.43
CA VAL A 176 4.46 -0.62 -10.49
C VAL A 176 2.96 -0.75 -10.40
N THR A 177 2.30 -0.80 -11.54
CA THR A 177 0.83 -0.91 -11.62
C THR A 177 0.43 -2.02 -12.57
N THR A 178 -0.83 -2.47 -12.45
CA THR A 178 -1.46 -3.31 -13.47
C THR A 178 -1.63 -2.53 -14.78
N GLU A 179 -1.79 -3.25 -15.89
CA GLU A 179 -2.11 -2.65 -17.19
C GLU A 179 -3.42 -1.87 -17.15
N GLU A 180 -4.41 -2.33 -16.38
CA GLU A 180 -5.67 -1.62 -16.19
C GLU A 180 -5.46 -0.22 -15.61
N VAL A 181 -4.69 -0.11 -14.53
CA VAL A 181 -4.34 1.18 -13.91
C VAL A 181 -3.51 2.03 -14.87
N PHE A 182 -2.50 1.45 -15.52
CA PHE A 182 -1.63 2.17 -16.46
C PHE A 182 -2.39 2.73 -17.66
N SER A 183 -3.39 2.00 -18.17
CA SER A 183 -4.19 2.42 -19.32
C SER A 183 -4.90 3.77 -19.11
N LEU A 184 -5.20 4.13 -17.86
CA LEU A 184 -5.81 5.42 -17.51
C LEU A 184 -4.88 6.63 -17.75
N PHE A 185 -3.59 6.39 -17.99
CA PHE A 185 -2.56 7.42 -18.18
C PHE A 185 -1.93 7.41 -19.58
N LYS A 186 -2.53 6.71 -20.55
CA LYS A 186 -2.00 6.58 -21.92
C LYS A 186 -2.49 7.65 -22.89
N ASP A 187 -3.47 8.45 -22.53
CA ASP A 187 -4.01 9.47 -23.42
C ASP A 187 -3.02 10.65 -23.52
N THR A 188 -2.29 10.67 -24.62
CA THR A 188 -1.31 11.73 -24.93
C THR A 188 -1.92 12.94 -25.62
N THR A 189 -3.19 12.86 -26.00
CA THR A 189 -3.92 13.97 -26.66
C THR A 189 -4.49 14.96 -25.65
N ASP A 190 -4.80 14.49 -24.45
CA ASP A 190 -5.21 15.30 -23.31
C ASP A 190 -3.96 15.73 -22.51
N PRO A 191 -3.69 17.04 -22.32
CA PRO A 191 -2.59 17.54 -21.47
C PRO A 191 -2.64 17.00 -20.03
N MET A 192 -3.80 16.56 -19.56
CA MET A 192 -4.00 15.95 -18.24
C MET A 192 -4.11 14.41 -18.32
N GLY A 193 -3.90 13.84 -19.51
CA GLY A 193 -4.10 12.43 -19.81
C GLY A 193 -3.05 11.50 -19.21
N TYR A 194 -1.87 11.98 -18.87
CA TYR A 194 -0.75 11.19 -18.35
C TYR A 194 -0.44 11.45 -16.87
N PHE A 195 0.28 10.52 -16.25
CA PHE A 195 0.71 10.68 -14.87
C PHE A 195 1.79 11.76 -14.73
N ARG A 196 1.46 12.86 -14.05
CA ARG A 196 2.36 13.99 -13.84
C ARG A 196 3.02 13.91 -12.48
N ASP A 197 4.16 13.25 -12.43
CA ASP A 197 5.03 13.23 -11.26
C ASP A 197 6.48 13.39 -11.73
N ILE A 198 7.04 14.58 -11.57
CA ILE A 198 8.37 14.91 -12.07
C ILE A 198 9.32 15.00 -10.88
N SER A 199 10.33 14.13 -10.90
CA SER A 199 11.46 14.17 -9.98
C SER A 199 12.73 14.55 -10.74
N THR A 200 13.56 15.44 -10.18
CA THR A 200 14.80 15.87 -10.81
C THR A 200 15.71 14.70 -11.19
N PHE A 201 15.83 13.69 -10.31
CA PHE A 201 16.63 12.51 -10.55
C PHE A 201 15.84 11.31 -11.13
N GLY A 202 14.60 11.51 -11.55
CA GLY A 202 13.77 10.44 -12.14
C GLY A 202 14.36 9.80 -13.41
N GLY A 203 15.23 10.52 -14.12
CA GLY A 203 15.96 10.01 -15.29
C GLY A 203 17.40 9.57 -15.02
N CYS A 204 17.84 9.51 -13.75
CA CYS A 204 19.19 9.06 -13.41
C CYS A 204 19.35 7.57 -13.71
N THR A 205 20.37 7.20 -14.50
CA THR A 205 20.56 5.83 -14.98
C THR A 205 21.27 4.91 -13.98
N ALA A 206 22.00 5.45 -13.00
CA ALA A 206 22.74 4.67 -12.01
C ALA A 206 21.83 3.80 -11.12
N GLY A 207 20.70 4.35 -10.68
CA GLY A 207 19.71 3.64 -9.87
C GLY A 207 19.13 2.41 -10.58
N PRO A 208 18.55 2.56 -11.78
CA PRO A 208 18.06 1.43 -12.57
C PRO A 208 19.14 0.38 -12.89
N ALA A 209 20.37 0.81 -13.20
CA ALA A 209 21.48 -0.14 -13.48
C ALA A 209 21.81 -1.00 -12.25
N ALA A 210 21.91 -0.37 -11.06
CA ALA A 210 22.13 -1.10 -9.81
C ALA A 210 20.95 -2.03 -9.47
N ALA A 211 19.72 -1.57 -9.71
CA ALA A 211 18.52 -2.37 -9.48
C ALA A 211 18.47 -3.62 -10.39
N LEU A 212 18.75 -3.45 -11.69
CA LEU A 212 18.78 -4.57 -12.65
C LEU A 212 19.82 -5.61 -12.26
N GLU A 213 21.04 -5.18 -11.92
CA GLU A 213 22.08 -6.10 -11.50
C GLU A 213 21.74 -6.83 -10.19
N ASN A 214 21.17 -6.10 -9.21
CA ASN A 214 20.72 -6.72 -7.98
C ASN A 214 19.62 -7.77 -8.21
N MET A 215 18.64 -7.48 -9.08
CA MET A 215 17.60 -8.44 -9.45
C MET A 215 18.19 -9.68 -10.13
N ARG A 216 19.17 -9.50 -11.04
CA ARG A 216 19.87 -10.60 -11.69
C ARG A 216 20.58 -11.51 -10.68
N ILE A 217 21.28 -10.93 -9.70
CA ILE A 217 21.95 -11.69 -8.64
C ILE A 217 20.94 -12.52 -7.84
N ILE A 218 19.80 -11.90 -7.44
CA ILE A 218 18.74 -12.61 -6.68
C ILE A 218 18.12 -13.74 -7.51
N GLU A 219 18.04 -13.60 -8.83
CA GLU A 219 17.47 -14.62 -9.73
C GLU A 219 18.43 -15.80 -9.94
N ASP A 220 19.73 -15.52 -10.00
CA ASP A 220 20.78 -16.51 -10.30
C ASP A 220 21.23 -17.32 -9.06
N GLU A 221 20.97 -16.85 -7.83
CA GLU A 221 21.37 -17.46 -6.55
C GLU A 221 20.20 -18.08 -5.78
#